data_223e930edb005ad3cdeb00bf3b379c22
#
_entry.id   223e930edb005ad3cdeb00bf3b379c22
#
_cell.length_a   1.000
_cell.length_b   1.000
_cell.length_c   1.000
_cell.angle_alpha   90.00
_cell.angle_beta   90.00
_cell.angle_gamma   90.00
#
_symmetry.space_group_name_H-M   'P 1'
#
loop_
_entity.id
_entity.type
_entity.pdbx_description
1 polymer ?
#
loop_
_entity_poly.entity_id
_entity_poly.type
_entity_poly.pdbx_seq_one_letter_code
_entity_poly.pdbx_strand_id
1 'polypeptide(L)'
;MISLKNILFATTKAVAENFPQDVYIEDNNTQGFDKSCFFVQILPISSESLTKISNLRSIIVSVKYLQQSGESITHIYDASDRLERIFGRTLFVDNTYLTVNEIESNIYSDEVGRILDFMIHLNFNDIKYSKYDGPLDITEEEEEYELMKELHLQLNELRNITIEADNSTLPIVGKAIVGISKLLGN
;
A
#
# COMPACT_ATOMS: atom_id res chain seq x y z
N MET A 1 -4.62 0.92 -8.75
CA MET A 1 -3.84 2.10 -8.30
C MET A 1 -3.97 2.25 -6.80
N ILE A 2 -2.84 2.24 -6.09
CA ILE A 2 -2.82 2.46 -4.63
C ILE A 2 -2.92 3.96 -4.37
N SER A 3 -3.94 4.39 -3.61
CA SER A 3 -4.14 5.81 -3.34
C SER A 3 -3.25 6.30 -2.19
N LEU A 4 -2.75 7.53 -2.27
CA LEU A 4 -2.00 8.16 -1.17
C LEU A 4 -2.85 8.22 0.12
N LYS A 5 -4.15 8.47 -0.04
CA LYS A 5 -5.11 8.47 1.06
C LYS A 5 -5.13 7.12 1.80
N ASN A 6 -5.11 6.00 1.07
CA ASN A 6 -5.15 4.67 1.68
C ASN A 6 -3.83 4.34 2.38
N ILE A 7 -2.69 4.79 1.82
CA ILE A 7 -1.38 4.69 2.49
C ILE A 7 -1.38 5.50 3.79
N LEU A 8 -1.89 6.74 3.75
CA LEU A 8 -2.01 7.60 4.92
C LEU A 8 -2.85 6.93 6.03
N PHE A 9 -4.03 6.43 5.68
CA PHE A 9 -4.92 5.77 6.64
C PHE A 9 -4.33 4.47 7.20
N ALA A 10 -3.67 3.67 6.36
CA ALA A 10 -3.02 2.44 6.81
C ALA A 10 -1.91 2.73 7.83
N THR A 11 -1.08 3.76 7.55
CA THR A 11 -0.03 4.18 8.48
C THR A 11 -0.62 4.74 9.78
N THR A 12 -1.59 5.66 9.68
CA THR A 12 -2.26 6.25 10.85
C THR A 12 -2.89 5.18 11.73
N LYS A 13 -3.57 4.20 11.12
CA LYS A 13 -4.16 3.06 11.82
C LYS A 13 -3.09 2.23 12.54
N ALA A 14 -1.99 1.89 11.84
CA ALA A 14 -0.91 1.10 12.43
C ALA A 14 -0.26 1.81 13.62
N VAL A 15 -0.11 3.14 13.58
CA VAL A 15 0.38 3.92 14.73
C VAL A 15 -0.65 3.90 15.86
N ALA A 16 -1.91 4.21 15.59
CA ALA A 16 -2.97 4.28 16.60
C ALA A 16 -3.23 2.94 17.33
N GLU A 17 -3.07 1.81 16.64
CA GLU A 17 -3.21 0.48 17.24
C GLU A 17 -2.03 0.09 18.16
N ASN A 18 -0.88 0.74 17.97
CA ASN A 18 0.33 0.40 18.70
C ASN A 18 0.77 1.42 19.75
N PHE A 19 0.18 2.60 19.77
CA PHE A 19 0.52 3.65 20.72
C PHE A 19 -0.72 4.19 21.42
N PRO A 20 -0.64 4.52 22.73
CA PRO A 20 -1.77 5.07 23.48
C PRO A 20 -1.99 6.56 23.23
N GLN A 21 -1.04 7.25 22.56
CA GLN A 21 -1.11 8.67 22.25
C GLN A 21 -2.06 8.94 21.10
N ASP A 22 -2.61 10.15 21.05
CA ASP A 22 -3.44 10.60 19.94
C ASP A 22 -2.63 10.70 18.65
N VAL A 23 -3.26 10.33 17.52
CA VAL A 23 -2.65 10.37 16.20
C VAL A 23 -3.45 11.30 15.30
N TYR A 24 -2.79 12.29 14.75
CA TYR A 24 -3.37 13.30 13.87
C TYR A 24 -2.85 13.15 12.44
N ILE A 25 -3.69 13.53 11.49
CA ILE A 25 -3.33 13.65 10.07
C ILE A 25 -3.09 15.13 9.81
N GLU A 26 -1.92 15.47 9.26
CA GLU A 26 -1.42 16.81 9.01
C GLU A 26 -1.10 17.66 10.25
N ASP A 27 -0.12 18.56 10.09
CA ASP A 27 0.40 19.36 11.18
C ASP A 27 -0.07 20.83 11.15
N ASN A 28 -1.27 21.10 10.64
CA ASN A 28 -1.81 22.46 10.54
C ASN A 28 -2.12 23.14 11.87
N ASN A 29 -1.97 22.44 13.00
CA ASN A 29 -2.16 23.02 14.33
C ASN A 29 -0.82 23.17 15.08
N THR A 30 -0.12 24.25 14.82
CA THR A 30 1.10 24.65 15.55
C THR A 30 0.79 25.24 16.96
N GLN A 31 -0.43 25.17 17.44
CA GLN A 31 -0.76 25.63 18.80
C GLN A 31 -0.57 24.50 19.79
N GLY A 32 0.31 24.74 20.78
CA GLY A 32 0.81 23.84 21.79
C GLY A 32 -0.12 22.69 22.19
N PHE A 33 0.39 21.47 21.99
CA PHE A 33 -0.30 20.28 22.47
C PHE A 33 0.00 20.10 23.96
N ASP A 34 -1.07 19.90 24.74
CA ASP A 34 -0.94 19.65 26.17
C ASP A 34 -0.40 18.25 26.50
N LYS A 35 -0.28 17.37 25.49
CA LYS A 35 0.15 15.99 25.64
C LYS A 35 0.98 15.54 24.44
N SER A 36 1.84 14.55 24.68
CA SER A 36 2.58 13.89 23.60
C SER A 36 1.65 13.24 22.60
N CYS A 37 1.90 13.42 21.30
CA CYS A 37 1.04 12.95 20.21
C CYS A 37 1.83 12.62 18.95
N PHE A 38 1.16 11.97 18.00
CA PHE A 38 1.71 11.63 16.69
C PHE A 38 1.05 12.44 15.57
N PHE A 39 1.84 12.75 14.55
CA PHE A 39 1.37 13.30 13.28
C PHE A 39 1.83 12.41 12.14
N VAL A 40 0.93 12.14 11.21
CA VAL A 40 1.23 11.35 10.02
C VAL A 40 0.95 12.18 8.78
N GLN A 41 1.94 12.29 7.92
CA GLN A 41 1.83 12.98 6.63
C GLN A 41 2.50 12.19 5.51
N ILE A 42 2.09 12.45 4.27
CA ILE A 42 2.72 11.88 3.08
C ILE A 42 3.41 12.98 2.28
N LEU A 43 4.66 12.71 1.92
CA LEU A 43 5.47 13.54 1.06
C LEU A 43 5.69 12.79 -0.27
N PRO A 44 4.92 13.10 -1.33
CA PRO A 44 5.14 12.52 -2.64
C PRO A 44 6.45 13.06 -3.22
N ILE A 45 7.34 12.16 -3.67
CA ILE A 45 8.65 12.55 -4.22
C ILE A 45 8.61 12.53 -5.73
N SER A 46 8.32 11.36 -6.33
CA SER A 46 8.29 11.20 -7.78
C SER A 46 7.28 10.15 -8.24
N SER A 47 6.92 10.25 -9.50
CA SER A 47 6.17 9.23 -10.22
C SER A 47 6.72 9.16 -11.64
N GLU A 48 7.46 8.10 -11.94
CA GLU A 48 8.13 7.88 -13.22
C GLU A 48 7.37 6.84 -14.03
N SER A 49 7.09 7.13 -15.30
CA SER A 49 6.48 6.16 -16.19
C SER A 49 7.51 5.11 -16.60
N LEU A 50 7.31 3.86 -16.20
CA LEU A 50 8.11 2.72 -16.63
C LEU A 50 7.63 2.18 -17.97
N THR A 51 6.30 2.08 -18.10
CA THR A 51 5.62 1.64 -19.31
C THR A 51 4.38 2.49 -19.56
N LYS A 52 3.65 2.21 -20.63
CA LYS A 52 2.36 2.88 -20.90
C LYS A 52 1.34 2.68 -19.76
N ILE A 53 1.42 1.55 -19.06
CA ILE A 53 0.44 1.13 -18.05
C ILE A 53 0.99 1.08 -16.63
N SER A 54 2.28 1.29 -16.41
CA SER A 54 2.89 1.23 -15.07
C SER A 54 3.78 2.43 -14.77
N ASN A 55 3.75 2.86 -13.51
CA ASN A 55 4.62 3.88 -12.96
C ASN A 55 5.40 3.34 -11.77
N LEU A 56 6.63 3.77 -11.63
CA LEU A 56 7.36 3.70 -10.37
C LEU A 56 7.00 4.95 -9.55
N ARG A 57 6.47 4.73 -8.36
CA ARG A 57 6.15 5.80 -7.42
C ARG A 57 7.11 5.75 -6.24
N SER A 58 7.66 6.91 -5.90
CA SER A 58 8.50 7.11 -4.72
C SER A 58 7.79 8.10 -3.79
N ILE A 59 7.55 7.68 -2.57
CA ILE A 59 6.91 8.50 -1.54
C ILE A 59 7.66 8.34 -0.22
N ILE A 60 7.56 9.35 0.63
CA ILE A 60 7.93 9.26 2.04
C ILE A 60 6.67 9.39 2.88
N VAL A 61 6.50 8.50 3.83
CA VAL A 61 5.52 8.67 4.91
C VAL A 61 6.28 9.13 6.14
N SER A 62 6.02 10.35 6.59
CA SER A 62 6.60 10.91 7.81
C SER A 62 5.64 10.69 8.98
N VAL A 63 6.16 10.07 10.04
CA VAL A 63 5.49 9.89 11.33
C VAL A 63 6.26 10.71 12.36
N LYS A 64 5.70 11.85 12.76
CA LYS A 64 6.32 12.70 13.77
C LYS A 64 5.73 12.39 15.14
N TYR A 65 6.60 12.14 16.12
CA TYR A 65 6.21 12.05 17.53
C TYR A 65 6.66 13.32 18.26
N LEU A 66 5.69 14.08 18.75
CA LEU A 66 5.93 15.24 19.57
C LEU A 66 5.93 14.81 21.03
N GLN A 67 7.06 14.96 21.68
CA GLN A 67 7.22 14.66 23.09
C GLN A 67 6.96 15.91 23.92
N GLN A 68 6.10 15.80 24.92
CA GLN A 68 5.85 16.91 25.82
C GLN A 68 7.11 17.32 26.60
N SER A 69 7.24 18.61 26.86
CA SER A 69 8.34 19.15 27.68
C SER A 69 8.30 18.55 29.09
N GLY A 70 9.47 18.09 29.56
CA GLY A 70 9.62 17.46 30.87
C GLY A 70 9.55 15.93 30.89
N GLU A 71 9.14 15.28 29.81
CA GLU A 71 9.21 13.82 29.69
C GLU A 71 10.67 13.32 29.48
N SER A 72 10.93 12.07 29.91
CA SER A 72 12.24 11.45 29.73
C SER A 72 12.58 11.27 28.25
N ILE A 73 13.83 11.51 27.89
CA ILE A 73 14.33 11.24 26.53
C ILE A 73 14.22 9.78 26.13
N THR A 74 14.15 8.86 27.08
CA THR A 74 13.97 7.43 26.80
C THR A 74 12.67 7.13 26.07
N HIS A 75 11.61 7.88 26.32
CA HIS A 75 10.33 7.68 25.65
C HIS A 75 10.41 7.92 24.14
N ILE A 76 11.25 8.86 23.69
CA ILE A 76 11.40 9.12 22.25
C ILE A 76 12.21 8.01 21.56
N TYR A 77 13.20 7.43 22.27
CA TYR A 77 13.93 6.26 21.76
C TYR A 77 13.05 5.03 21.74
N ASP A 78 12.25 4.78 22.79
CA ASP A 78 11.27 3.68 22.83
C ASP A 78 10.21 3.81 21.70
N ALA A 79 9.80 5.05 21.39
CA ALA A 79 8.89 5.31 20.28
C ALA A 79 9.55 4.99 18.93
N SER A 80 10.82 5.40 18.73
CA SER A 80 11.58 5.10 17.52
C SER A 80 11.72 3.59 17.29
N ASP A 81 12.18 2.86 18.32
CA ASP A 81 12.36 1.40 18.26
C ASP A 81 11.04 0.66 17.99
N ARG A 82 9.95 1.19 18.54
CA ARG A 82 8.61 0.59 18.33
C ARG A 82 8.09 0.86 16.92
N LEU A 83 8.28 2.07 16.39
CA LEU A 83 7.96 2.40 15.00
C LEU A 83 8.76 1.53 14.02
N GLU A 84 10.06 1.33 14.27
CA GLU A 84 10.89 0.47 13.44
C GLU A 84 10.39 -0.98 13.44
N ARG A 85 9.94 -1.50 14.58
CA ARG A 85 9.32 -2.84 14.65
C ARG A 85 8.02 -2.94 13.85
N ILE A 86 7.22 -1.87 13.82
CA ILE A 86 5.93 -1.84 13.08
C ILE A 86 6.18 -1.75 11.58
N PHE A 87 7.11 -0.87 11.15
CA PHE A 87 7.30 -0.50 9.74
C PHE A 87 8.58 -1.03 9.12
N GLY A 88 9.38 -1.80 9.83
CA GLY A 88 10.74 -2.16 9.43
C GLY A 88 10.88 -3.00 8.15
N ARG A 89 9.78 -3.52 7.59
CA ARG A 89 9.82 -4.36 6.39
C ARG A 89 8.75 -4.02 5.36
N THR A 90 7.51 -3.89 5.82
CA THR A 90 6.36 -3.75 4.92
C THR A 90 5.29 -2.89 5.56
N LEU A 91 4.53 -2.19 4.72
CA LEU A 91 3.28 -1.52 5.06
C LEU A 91 2.12 -2.21 4.32
N PHE A 92 1.11 -2.67 5.06
CA PHE A 92 -0.07 -3.30 4.48
C PHE A 92 -1.12 -2.26 4.10
N VAL A 93 -1.45 -2.18 2.80
CA VAL A 93 -2.40 -1.20 2.23
C VAL A 93 -3.26 -1.91 1.20
N ASP A 94 -4.59 -1.80 1.28
CA ASP A 94 -5.54 -2.32 0.28
C ASP A 94 -5.26 -3.78 -0.14
N ASN A 95 -5.10 -4.67 0.84
CA ASN A 95 -4.77 -6.07 0.61
C ASN A 95 -3.41 -6.32 -0.07
N THR A 96 -2.54 -5.33 -0.11
CA THR A 96 -1.21 -5.41 -0.70
C THR A 96 -0.15 -5.03 0.33
N TYR A 97 1.01 -5.69 0.29
CA TYR A 97 2.17 -5.33 1.08
C TYR A 97 3.11 -4.44 0.26
N LEU A 98 3.30 -3.20 0.71
CA LEU A 98 4.32 -2.31 0.17
C LEU A 98 5.63 -2.56 0.91
N THR A 99 6.71 -2.76 0.15
CA THR A 99 8.04 -2.92 0.74
C THR A 99 8.56 -1.58 1.22
N VAL A 100 9.04 -1.55 2.46
CA VAL A 100 9.77 -0.40 2.99
C VAL A 100 11.22 -0.51 2.50
N ASN A 101 11.68 0.50 1.78
CA ASN A 101 13.01 0.52 1.18
C ASN A 101 14.04 1.03 2.16
N GLU A 102 13.68 2.06 2.92
CA GLU A 102 14.57 2.73 3.86
C GLU A 102 13.75 3.36 4.98
N ILE A 103 14.34 3.46 6.15
CA ILE A 103 13.82 4.18 7.31
C ILE A 103 14.88 5.18 7.76
N GLU A 104 14.46 6.42 7.94
CA GLU A 104 15.28 7.47 8.54
C GLU A 104 14.62 7.93 9.84
N SER A 105 15.42 8.13 10.88
CA SER A 105 14.96 8.64 12.18
C SER A 105 15.79 9.84 12.58
N ASN A 106 15.16 11.00 12.71
CA ASN A 106 15.77 12.23 13.13
C ASN A 106 15.13 12.74 14.42
N ILE A 107 15.96 13.05 15.41
CA ILE A 107 15.51 13.63 16.69
C ILE A 107 16.05 15.04 16.79
N TYR A 108 15.15 16.00 16.96
CA TYR A 108 15.50 17.41 17.15
C TYR A 108 14.62 18.02 18.24
N SER A 109 14.94 19.23 18.66
CA SER A 109 14.16 19.98 19.64
C SER A 109 13.78 21.33 19.05
N ASP A 110 12.57 21.75 19.31
CA ASP A 110 12.06 23.09 19.01
C ASP A 110 11.50 23.77 20.28
N GLU A 111 10.75 24.86 20.10
CA GLU A 111 10.14 25.63 21.19
C GLU A 111 9.06 24.84 21.94
N VAL A 112 8.45 23.85 21.27
CA VAL A 112 7.33 23.05 21.82
C VAL A 112 7.86 21.83 22.61
N GLY A 113 9.01 21.28 22.21
CA GLY A 113 9.58 20.12 22.87
C GLY A 113 10.55 19.34 21.99
N ARG A 114 10.66 18.04 22.24
CA ARG A 114 11.45 17.13 21.39
C ARG A 114 10.56 16.49 20.35
N ILE A 115 11.09 16.38 19.15
CA ILE A 115 10.38 15.80 18.01
C ILE A 115 11.22 14.66 17.46
N LEU A 116 10.62 13.49 17.32
CA LEU A 116 11.10 12.41 16.47
C LEU A 116 10.43 12.55 15.10
N ASP A 117 11.19 12.68 14.04
CA ASP A 117 10.70 12.56 12.66
C ASP A 117 11.16 11.21 12.11
N PHE A 118 10.21 10.29 11.98
CA PHE A 118 10.42 8.94 11.51
C PHE A 118 9.89 8.84 10.08
N MET A 119 10.79 8.71 9.11
CA MET A 119 10.50 8.71 7.68
C MET A 119 10.60 7.32 7.10
N ILE A 120 9.51 6.88 6.44
CA ILE A 120 9.37 5.58 5.80
C ILE A 120 9.42 5.79 4.29
N HIS A 121 10.46 5.33 3.63
CA HIS A 121 10.62 5.42 2.18
C HIS A 121 9.99 4.22 1.50
N LEU A 122 9.04 4.48 0.61
CA LEU A 122 8.32 3.48 -0.17
C LEU A 122 8.56 3.71 -1.66
N ASN A 123 9.08 2.68 -2.35
CA ASN A 123 9.17 2.64 -3.80
C ASN A 123 8.37 1.45 -4.30
N PHE A 124 7.36 1.69 -5.11
CA PHE A 124 6.49 0.64 -5.60
C PHE A 124 6.00 0.91 -7.02
N ASN A 125 5.76 -0.18 -7.74
CA ASN A 125 5.15 -0.12 -9.05
C ASN A 125 3.63 -0.01 -8.89
N ASP A 126 3.07 0.99 -9.54
CA ASP A 126 1.63 1.24 -9.56
C ASP A 126 1.11 1.13 -10.99
N ILE A 127 -0.02 0.43 -11.17
CA ILE A 127 -0.62 0.27 -12.48
C ILE A 127 -1.53 1.47 -12.75
N LYS A 128 -1.23 2.19 -13.82
CA LYS A 128 -2.11 3.22 -14.36
C LYS A 128 -3.24 2.57 -15.12
N TYR A 129 -4.43 2.55 -14.57
CA TYR A 129 -5.62 2.41 -15.39
C TYR A 129 -5.90 3.79 -16.00
N SER A 130 -5.32 4.08 -17.15
CA SER A 130 -5.85 5.15 -17.95
C SER A 130 -7.12 4.67 -18.61
N LYS A 131 -8.27 5.23 -18.25
CA LYS A 131 -9.38 5.30 -19.19
C LYS A 131 -8.88 6.16 -20.35
N TYR A 132 -8.39 5.52 -21.37
CA TYR A 132 -8.08 6.19 -22.62
C TYR A 132 -9.41 6.46 -23.30
N ASP A 133 -9.87 7.71 -23.27
CA ASP A 133 -11.11 8.15 -23.95
C ASP A 133 -10.85 8.43 -25.47
N GLY A 134 -9.88 7.79 -26.08
CA GLY A 134 -9.55 7.89 -27.49
C GLY A 134 -9.73 6.56 -28.25
N PRO A 135 -9.83 6.57 -29.59
CA PRO A 135 -9.79 5.32 -30.36
C PRO A 135 -8.45 4.63 -30.07
N LEU A 136 -8.55 3.44 -29.47
CA LEU A 136 -7.40 2.60 -29.15
C LEU A 136 -6.79 2.12 -30.46
N ASP A 137 -5.56 2.57 -30.75
CA ASP A 137 -4.67 1.75 -31.58
C ASP A 137 -4.25 0.57 -30.69
N ILE A 138 -5.11 -0.47 -30.66
CA ILE A 138 -4.88 -1.65 -29.84
C ILE A 138 -3.72 -2.40 -30.50
N THR A 139 -2.56 -2.40 -29.82
CA THR A 139 -1.42 -3.20 -30.24
C THR A 139 -1.70 -4.67 -29.92
N GLU A 140 -1.06 -5.59 -30.65
CA GLU A 140 -1.22 -7.05 -30.43
C GLU A 140 -1.03 -7.45 -28.96
N GLU A 141 -0.19 -6.73 -28.21
CA GLU A 141 0.06 -6.95 -26.77
C GLU A 141 -1.16 -6.56 -25.89
N GLU A 142 -1.94 -5.57 -26.29
CA GLU A 142 -3.16 -5.14 -25.57
C GLU A 142 -4.33 -6.11 -25.84
N GLU A 143 -4.42 -6.64 -27.04
CA GLU A 143 -5.38 -7.70 -27.38
C GLU A 143 -5.10 -8.98 -26.58
N GLU A 144 -3.83 -9.37 -26.48
CA GLU A 144 -3.40 -10.53 -25.69
C GLU A 144 -3.71 -10.33 -24.18
N TYR A 145 -3.51 -9.12 -23.65
CA TYR A 145 -3.83 -8.80 -22.26
C TYR A 145 -5.33 -8.85 -21.95
N GLU A 146 -6.18 -8.27 -22.79
CA GLU A 146 -7.64 -8.34 -22.60
C GLU A 146 -8.16 -9.77 -22.78
N LEU A 147 -7.60 -10.53 -23.72
CA LEU A 147 -7.90 -11.95 -23.89
C LEU A 147 -7.54 -12.78 -22.64
N MET A 148 -6.35 -12.55 -22.08
CA MET A 148 -5.90 -13.19 -20.85
C MET A 148 -6.77 -12.86 -19.66
N LYS A 149 -7.24 -11.63 -19.55
CA LYS A 149 -8.14 -11.18 -18.49
C LYS A 149 -9.52 -11.84 -18.60
N GLU A 150 -10.07 -11.91 -19.81
CA GLU A 150 -11.34 -12.58 -20.06
C GLU A 150 -11.25 -14.09 -19.79
N LEU A 151 -10.15 -14.71 -20.17
CA LEU A 151 -9.86 -16.12 -19.88
C LEU A 151 -9.77 -16.39 -18.37
N HIS A 152 -9.15 -15.46 -17.62
CA HIS A 152 -9.03 -15.55 -16.16
C HIS A 152 -10.39 -15.41 -15.46
N LEU A 153 -11.26 -14.56 -15.98
CA LEU A 153 -12.64 -14.41 -15.51
C LEU A 153 -13.44 -15.69 -15.73
N GLN A 154 -13.36 -16.26 -16.92
CA GLN A 154 -14.05 -17.52 -17.27
C GLN A 154 -13.52 -18.71 -16.44
N LEU A 155 -12.21 -18.79 -16.19
CA LEU A 155 -11.63 -19.82 -15.33
C LEU A 155 -12.11 -19.69 -13.87
N ASN A 156 -12.26 -18.48 -13.35
CA ASN A 156 -12.80 -18.26 -12.01
C ASN A 156 -14.31 -18.60 -11.93
N GLU A 157 -15.08 -18.30 -12.94
CA GLU A 157 -16.49 -18.71 -13.03
C GLU A 157 -16.62 -20.24 -13.09
N LEU A 158 -15.82 -20.91 -13.92
CA LEU A 158 -15.80 -22.38 -14.00
C LEU A 158 -15.37 -23.01 -12.66
N ARG A 159 -14.41 -22.42 -11.96
CA ARG A 159 -13.96 -22.87 -10.63
C ARG A 159 -15.08 -22.75 -9.59
N ASN A 160 -15.86 -21.67 -9.63
CA ASN A 160 -17.00 -21.48 -8.74
C ASN A 160 -18.13 -22.48 -9.04
N ILE A 161 -18.41 -22.75 -10.30
CA ILE A 161 -19.38 -23.76 -10.73
C ILE A 161 -18.92 -25.16 -10.27
N THR A 162 -17.64 -25.46 -10.28
CA THR A 162 -17.10 -26.76 -9.83
C THR A 162 -17.23 -26.94 -8.32
N ILE A 163 -17.21 -25.88 -7.53
CA ILE A 163 -17.42 -25.92 -6.09
C ILE A 163 -18.89 -26.17 -5.72
N GLU A 164 -19.84 -25.68 -6.55
CA GLU A 164 -21.28 -25.85 -6.34
C GLU A 164 -21.84 -27.13 -6.97
N ALA A 165 -21.10 -27.79 -7.87
CA ALA A 165 -21.56 -28.98 -8.58
C ALA A 165 -21.45 -30.24 -7.72
N ASP A 166 -22.54 -30.96 -7.60
CA ASP A 166 -22.58 -32.31 -7.03
C ASP A 166 -21.60 -33.24 -7.77
N ASN A 167 -21.06 -34.26 -7.07
CA ASN A 167 -20.08 -35.22 -7.58
C ASN A 167 -20.49 -35.91 -8.91
N SER A 168 -21.74 -35.89 -9.31
CA SER A 168 -22.27 -36.42 -10.57
C SER A 168 -21.85 -35.60 -11.82
N THR A 169 -21.46 -34.32 -11.66
CA THR A 169 -21.13 -33.43 -12.78
C THR A 169 -19.60 -33.30 -13.02
N LEU A 170 -18.76 -33.83 -12.14
CA LEU A 170 -17.30 -33.81 -12.26
C LEU A 170 -16.74 -34.33 -13.60
N PRO A 171 -17.28 -35.40 -14.23
CA PRO A 171 -16.79 -35.89 -15.52
C PRO A 171 -16.99 -34.92 -16.68
N ILE A 172 -18.01 -34.05 -16.60
CA ILE A 172 -18.33 -33.07 -17.65
C ILE A 172 -17.39 -31.89 -17.58
N VAL A 173 -17.13 -31.39 -16.37
CA VAL A 173 -16.19 -30.27 -16.12
C VAL A 173 -14.76 -30.67 -16.48
N GLY A 174 -14.34 -31.90 -16.14
CA GLY A 174 -13.03 -32.42 -16.51
C GLY A 174 -12.79 -32.45 -18.04
N LYS A 175 -13.83 -32.74 -18.82
CA LYS A 175 -13.76 -32.72 -20.30
C LYS A 175 -13.66 -31.30 -20.86
N ALA A 176 -14.32 -30.31 -20.23
CA ALA A 176 -14.23 -28.92 -20.62
C ALA A 176 -12.82 -28.34 -20.36
N ILE A 177 -12.22 -28.65 -19.22
CA ILE A 177 -10.86 -28.22 -18.87
C ILE A 177 -9.83 -28.79 -19.84
N VAL A 178 -9.94 -30.08 -20.21
CA VAL A 178 -9.06 -30.72 -21.20
C VAL A 178 -9.25 -30.11 -22.60
N GLY A 179 -10.48 -29.68 -22.93
CA GLY A 179 -10.79 -28.98 -24.19
C GLY A 179 -10.09 -27.62 -24.28
N ILE A 180 -10.11 -26.86 -23.23
CA ILE A 180 -9.47 -25.53 -23.13
C ILE A 180 -7.93 -25.67 -23.18
N SER A 181 -7.34 -26.63 -22.47
CA SER A 181 -5.90 -26.91 -22.54
C SER A 181 -5.42 -27.25 -23.95
N LYS A 182 -6.23 -27.93 -24.76
CA LYS A 182 -5.91 -28.25 -26.15
C LYS A 182 -5.98 -27.03 -27.08
N LEU A 183 -6.85 -26.06 -26.77
CA LEU A 183 -6.98 -24.82 -27.55
C LEU A 183 -5.86 -23.83 -27.25
N LEU A 184 -5.21 -23.94 -26.08
CA LEU A 184 -4.08 -23.10 -25.65
C LEU A 184 -2.71 -23.62 -26.09
N GLY A 185 -2.65 -24.65 -26.94
CA GLY A 185 -1.42 -25.02 -27.67
C GLY A 185 -0.39 -25.84 -26.88
N ASN A 186 -0.86 -26.69 -25.99
CA ASN A 186 -0.06 -27.81 -25.45
C ASN A 186 -0.39 -29.13 -26.16
#